data_55c66393cb4ca8a1ccb198b23575eee2
#
_entry.id   55c66393cb4ca8a1ccb198b23575eee2
#
_cell.length_a   1.000
_cell.length_b   1.000
_cell.length_c   1.000
_cell.angle_alpha   90.00
_cell.angle_beta   90.00
_cell.angle_gamma   90.00
#
_symmetry.space_group_name_H-M   'P 1'
#
loop_
_entity.id
_entity.type
_entity.pdbx_description
1 polymer ?
#
loop_
_entity_poly.entity_id
_entity_poly.type
_entity_poly.pdbx_seq_one_letter_code
_entity_poly.pdbx_strand_id
1 'polypeptide(L)'
;MFNSVPNEEVYRKLVHGFVIVLPLGVFYGPNIFAVERSFFLFLSFGMLLYSLLIEFIRFRYPAFGSWFMATFGSMLREEEKKQVSGASYMAGATFLCAWLSTISESFAACACLSLTLFILGDAAAALVGKSIGRIRIGKKTLEGAIACFLLCMVLAYWVFPILPVFLEKWGGAFYLWQAACVAAMISLLELFPFQTGKVRWHGNL
;
A
#
# COMPACT_ATOMS: atom_id res chain seq x y z
N MET A 1 25.48 -13.42 -8.46
CA MET A 1 25.78 -13.32 -7.01
C MET A 1 24.54 -12.73 -6.36
N PHE A 2 23.87 -13.49 -5.51
CA PHE A 2 22.69 -13.00 -4.80
C PHE A 2 23.16 -12.13 -3.63
N ASN A 3 22.67 -10.90 -3.56
CA ASN A 3 22.90 -10.06 -2.39
C ASN A 3 21.94 -10.48 -1.30
N SER A 4 22.47 -10.70 -0.08
CA SER A 4 21.60 -10.93 1.09
C SER A 4 20.78 -9.67 1.38
N VAL A 5 19.46 -9.81 1.40
CA VAL A 5 18.58 -8.71 1.81
C VAL A 5 18.71 -8.53 3.32
N PRO A 6 18.93 -7.31 3.84
CA PRO A 6 19.00 -7.08 5.27
C PRO A 6 17.72 -7.55 5.98
N ASN A 7 17.85 -8.21 7.11
CA ASN A 7 16.71 -8.74 7.88
C ASN A 7 15.68 -7.65 8.22
N GLU A 8 16.14 -6.43 8.53
CA GLU A 8 15.27 -5.26 8.79
C GLU A 8 14.34 -4.95 7.62
N GLU A 9 14.83 -5.08 6.39
CA GLU A 9 14.02 -4.88 5.19
C GLU A 9 12.96 -5.96 5.04
N VAL A 10 13.32 -7.21 5.34
CA VAL A 10 12.36 -8.34 5.30
C VAL A 10 11.27 -8.14 6.34
N TYR A 11 11.63 -7.80 7.59
CA TYR A 11 10.65 -7.50 8.64
C TYR A 11 9.74 -6.34 8.27
N ARG A 12 10.29 -5.25 7.74
CA ARG A 12 9.52 -4.11 7.29
C ARG A 12 8.51 -4.49 6.19
N LYS A 13 8.91 -5.33 5.25
CA LYS A 13 8.02 -5.80 4.19
C LYS A 13 6.98 -6.80 4.67
N LEU A 14 7.29 -7.62 5.66
CA LEU A 14 6.30 -8.49 6.32
C LEU A 14 5.23 -7.65 7.04
N VAL A 15 5.66 -6.68 7.85
CA VAL A 15 4.70 -5.75 8.51
C VAL A 15 3.85 -5.01 7.48
N HIS A 16 4.48 -4.53 6.40
CA HIS A 16 3.75 -3.89 5.30
C HIS A 16 2.76 -4.85 4.61
N GLY A 17 3.11 -6.13 4.51
CA GLY A 17 2.21 -7.17 4.00
C GLY A 17 0.95 -7.36 4.85
N PHE A 18 1.02 -7.17 6.18
CA PHE A 18 -0.17 -7.22 7.04
C PHE A 18 -1.18 -6.12 6.72
N VAL A 19 -0.77 -5.02 6.11
CA VAL A 19 -1.67 -3.94 5.69
C VAL A 19 -2.71 -4.41 4.66
N ILE A 20 -2.50 -5.57 4.01
CA ILE A 20 -3.48 -6.22 3.12
C ILE A 20 -4.82 -6.49 3.81
N VAL A 21 -4.82 -6.62 5.13
CA VAL A 21 -6.05 -6.77 5.93
C VAL A 21 -6.99 -5.57 5.74
N LEU A 22 -6.46 -4.38 5.46
CA LEU A 22 -7.26 -3.17 5.28
C LEU A 22 -8.15 -3.22 4.01
N PRO A 23 -7.61 -3.41 2.80
CA PRO A 23 -8.46 -3.52 1.60
C PRO A 23 -9.39 -4.73 1.65
N LEU A 24 -8.94 -5.87 2.19
CA LEU A 24 -9.80 -7.03 2.38
C LEU A 24 -10.90 -6.75 3.39
N GLY A 25 -10.60 -6.06 4.49
CA GLY A 25 -11.59 -5.66 5.50
C GLY A 25 -12.63 -4.71 4.93
N VAL A 26 -12.24 -3.73 4.13
CA VAL A 26 -13.18 -2.81 3.46
C VAL A 26 -14.09 -3.56 2.48
N PHE A 27 -13.57 -4.56 1.77
CA PHE A 27 -14.32 -5.30 0.75
C PHE A 27 -15.20 -6.40 1.34
N TYR A 28 -14.66 -7.25 2.22
CA TYR A 28 -15.36 -8.39 2.80
C TYR A 28 -16.04 -8.10 4.13
N GLY A 29 -15.53 -7.12 4.86
CA GLY A 29 -16.03 -6.77 6.20
C GLY A 29 -17.52 -6.52 6.29
N PRO A 30 -18.14 -5.77 5.35
CA PRO A 30 -19.59 -5.58 5.35
C PRO A 30 -20.38 -6.88 5.35
N ASN A 31 -19.93 -7.87 4.56
CA ASN A 31 -20.59 -9.17 4.47
C ASN A 31 -20.27 -10.08 5.67
N ILE A 32 -19.04 -10.04 6.19
CA ILE A 32 -18.61 -10.89 7.32
C ILE A 32 -19.26 -10.44 8.63
N PHE A 33 -19.29 -9.14 8.87
CA PHE A 33 -19.79 -8.58 10.13
C PHE A 33 -21.24 -8.12 10.06
N ALA A 34 -21.89 -8.27 8.90
CA ALA A 34 -23.27 -7.81 8.64
C ALA A 34 -23.47 -6.31 9.01
N VAL A 35 -22.49 -5.48 8.66
CA VAL A 35 -22.50 -4.02 8.91
C VAL A 35 -22.51 -3.27 7.58
N GLU A 36 -22.99 -2.03 7.61
CA GLU A 36 -22.97 -1.18 6.43
C GLU A 36 -21.55 -0.76 6.03
N ARG A 37 -21.34 -0.47 4.75
CA ARG A 37 -20.07 0.07 4.24
C ARG A 37 -19.69 1.40 4.86
N SER A 38 -20.67 2.20 5.25
CA SER A 38 -20.48 3.43 5.99
C SER A 38 -19.65 3.23 7.27
N PHE A 39 -19.80 2.09 7.95
CA PHE A 39 -18.97 1.76 9.11
C PHE A 39 -17.49 1.71 8.76
N PHE A 40 -17.11 1.03 7.67
CA PHE A 40 -15.71 0.94 7.23
C PHE A 40 -15.18 2.28 6.71
N LEU A 41 -16.05 3.12 6.13
CA LEU A 41 -15.70 4.48 5.75
C LEU A 41 -15.33 5.31 7.00
N PHE A 42 -16.17 5.32 8.03
CA PHE A 42 -15.88 6.05 9.27
C PHE A 42 -14.68 5.48 10.02
N LEU A 43 -14.53 4.15 10.04
CA LEU A 43 -13.39 3.49 10.65
C LEU A 43 -12.07 3.90 9.96
N SER A 44 -12.03 3.84 8.63
CA SER A 44 -10.84 4.23 7.86
C SER A 44 -10.55 5.73 7.95
N PHE A 45 -11.59 6.58 8.03
CA PHE A 45 -11.44 8.00 8.30
C PHE A 45 -10.83 8.25 9.69
N GLY A 46 -11.31 7.55 10.71
CA GLY A 46 -10.74 7.62 12.07
C GLY A 46 -9.27 7.18 12.09
N MET A 47 -8.91 6.10 11.36
CA MET A 47 -7.52 5.66 11.23
C MET A 47 -6.64 6.71 10.54
N LEU A 48 -7.16 7.37 9.50
CA LEU A 48 -6.45 8.46 8.82
C LEU A 48 -6.23 9.64 9.77
N LEU A 49 -7.28 10.10 10.46
CA LEU A 49 -7.16 11.20 11.43
C LEU A 49 -6.18 10.86 12.55
N TYR A 50 -6.24 9.64 13.09
CA TYR A 50 -5.32 9.17 14.12
C TYR A 50 -3.87 9.17 13.63
N SER A 51 -3.63 8.67 12.42
CA SER A 51 -2.30 8.68 11.81
C SER A 51 -1.76 10.09 11.60
N LEU A 52 -2.59 11.01 11.09
CA LEU A 52 -2.22 12.41 10.90
C LEU A 52 -1.98 13.13 12.24
N LEU A 53 -2.74 12.80 13.28
CA LEU A 53 -2.55 13.34 14.63
C LEU A 53 -1.21 12.91 15.21
N ILE A 54 -0.85 11.62 15.07
CA ILE A 54 0.48 11.12 15.49
C ILE A 54 1.59 11.87 14.77
N GLU A 55 1.48 12.07 13.44
CA GLU A 55 2.46 12.83 12.67
C GLU A 55 2.57 14.29 13.15
N PHE A 56 1.42 14.93 13.39
CA PHE A 56 1.39 16.30 13.90
C PHE A 56 2.09 16.39 15.26
N ILE A 57 1.77 15.50 16.20
CA ILE A 57 2.37 15.46 17.54
C ILE A 57 3.88 15.17 17.43
N ARG A 58 4.29 14.22 16.58
CA ARG A 58 5.68 13.85 16.36
C ARG A 58 6.54 15.03 15.91
N PHE A 59 6.01 15.86 15.00
CA PHE A 59 6.75 17.03 14.49
C PHE A 59 6.65 18.25 15.40
N ARG A 60 5.58 18.36 16.19
CA ARG A 60 5.34 19.55 17.04
C ARG A 60 5.99 19.45 18.41
N TYR A 61 6.07 18.23 18.98
CA TYR A 61 6.58 18.00 20.34
C TYR A 61 7.86 17.16 20.32
N PRO A 62 9.05 17.77 20.57
CA PRO A 62 10.33 17.08 20.47
C PRO A 62 10.47 15.87 21.40
N ALA A 63 9.89 15.92 22.61
CA ALA A 63 9.91 14.82 23.57
C ALA A 63 9.17 13.59 23.04
N PHE A 64 7.99 13.77 22.43
CA PHE A 64 7.26 12.69 21.78
C PHE A 64 7.98 12.22 20.52
N GLY A 65 8.50 13.13 19.71
CA GLY A 65 9.27 12.83 18.51
C GLY A 65 10.48 11.93 18.81
N SER A 66 11.26 12.24 19.86
CA SER A 66 12.41 11.41 20.27
C SER A 66 11.99 10.05 20.78
N TRP A 67 10.93 9.95 21.59
CA TRP A 67 10.36 8.68 22.03
C TRP A 67 9.88 7.84 20.83
N PHE A 68 9.13 8.45 19.91
CA PHE A 68 8.62 7.79 18.71
C PHE A 68 9.76 7.26 17.84
N MET A 69 10.83 8.05 17.65
CA MET A 69 12.00 7.64 16.88
C MET A 69 12.80 6.53 17.57
N ALA A 70 12.88 6.53 18.90
CA ALA A 70 13.51 5.44 19.65
C ALA A 70 12.73 4.12 19.51
N THR A 71 11.39 4.20 19.45
CA THR A 71 10.52 3.01 19.40
C THR A 71 10.31 2.50 17.99
N PHE A 72 10.00 3.39 17.03
CA PHE A 72 9.58 3.04 15.67
C PHE A 72 10.57 3.48 14.58
N GLY A 73 11.64 4.18 14.93
CA GLY A 73 12.58 4.75 13.96
C GLY A 73 13.26 3.74 13.06
N SER A 74 13.47 2.49 13.52
CA SER A 74 14.01 1.39 12.71
C SER A 74 13.07 0.92 11.60
N MET A 75 11.75 1.13 11.76
CA MET A 75 10.73 0.76 10.77
C MET A 75 10.54 1.85 9.71
N LEU A 76 10.98 3.09 9.99
CA LEU A 76 10.86 4.22 9.08
C LEU A 76 12.01 4.27 8.07
N ARG A 77 11.72 4.74 6.87
CA ARG A 77 12.76 5.12 5.91
C ARG A 77 13.44 6.41 6.38
N GLU A 78 14.71 6.63 6.02
CA GLU A 78 15.45 7.85 6.38
C GLU A 78 14.72 9.13 5.95
N GLU A 79 14.03 9.07 4.81
CA GLU A 79 13.22 10.19 4.29
C GLU A 79 11.99 10.42 5.18
N GLU A 80 11.35 9.37 5.70
CA GLU A 80 10.15 9.41 6.55
C GLU A 80 10.43 9.95 7.96
N LYS A 81 11.69 9.93 8.39
CA LYS A 81 12.08 10.55 9.67
C LYS A 81 11.84 12.07 9.68
N LYS A 82 11.84 12.70 8.50
CA LYS A 82 11.65 14.15 8.32
C LYS A 82 10.39 14.52 7.55
N GLN A 83 9.59 13.52 7.16
CA GLN A 83 8.38 13.69 6.36
C GLN A 83 7.27 12.80 6.92
N VAL A 84 6.06 12.96 6.39
CA VAL A 84 4.93 12.08 6.69
C VAL A 84 5.29 10.64 6.35
N SER A 85 4.98 9.71 7.26
CA SER A 85 5.32 8.30 7.11
C SER A 85 4.46 7.59 6.06
N GLY A 86 4.96 6.48 5.52
CA GLY A 86 4.21 5.61 4.62
C GLY A 86 2.91 5.10 5.22
N ALA A 87 2.84 4.95 6.56
CA ALA A 87 1.62 4.54 7.26
C ALA A 87 0.46 5.53 7.05
N SER A 88 0.73 6.84 7.08
CA SER A 88 -0.28 7.87 6.83
C SER A 88 -0.75 7.87 5.38
N TYR A 89 0.13 7.63 4.42
CA TYR A 89 -0.27 7.46 3.02
C TYR A 89 -1.13 6.22 2.83
N MET A 90 -0.80 5.10 3.50
CA MET A 90 -1.62 3.88 3.44
C MET A 90 -2.99 4.08 4.09
N ALA A 91 -3.07 4.80 5.22
CA ALA A 91 -4.34 5.17 5.83
C ALA A 91 -5.20 6.02 4.90
N GLY A 92 -4.59 7.00 4.21
CA GLY A 92 -5.26 7.80 3.19
C GLY A 92 -5.76 6.99 2.00
N ALA A 93 -4.94 6.08 1.48
CA ALA A 93 -5.34 5.17 0.40
C ALA A 93 -6.48 4.25 0.83
N THR A 94 -6.44 3.71 2.07
CA THR A 94 -7.51 2.88 2.62
C THR A 94 -8.82 3.66 2.77
N PHE A 95 -8.74 4.91 3.25
CA PHE A 95 -9.92 5.79 3.34
C PHE A 95 -10.51 6.06 1.95
N LEU A 96 -9.68 6.36 0.95
CA LEU A 96 -10.13 6.56 -0.42
C LEU A 96 -10.80 5.29 -0.99
N CYS A 97 -10.22 4.12 -0.74
CA CYS A 97 -10.81 2.83 -1.13
C CYS A 97 -12.16 2.59 -0.43
N ALA A 98 -12.26 2.89 0.86
CA ALA A 98 -13.50 2.77 1.60
C ALA A 98 -14.55 3.74 1.09
N TRP A 99 -14.19 4.97 0.75
CA TRP A 99 -15.08 5.94 0.14
C TRP A 99 -15.58 5.47 -1.23
N LEU A 100 -14.69 5.04 -2.11
CA LEU A 100 -15.06 4.49 -3.42
C LEU A 100 -15.97 3.27 -3.29
N SER A 101 -15.78 2.44 -2.26
CA SER A 101 -16.62 1.26 -2.02
C SER A 101 -18.07 1.60 -1.69
N THR A 102 -18.36 2.83 -1.24
CA THR A 102 -19.74 3.28 -0.99
C THR A 102 -20.49 3.67 -2.27
N ILE A 103 -19.77 3.92 -3.38
CA ILE A 103 -20.37 4.35 -4.65
C ILE A 103 -21.02 3.16 -5.37
N SER A 104 -20.30 2.04 -5.50
CA SER A 104 -20.82 0.83 -6.12
C SER A 104 -20.01 -0.41 -5.74
N GLU A 105 -20.59 -1.59 -5.97
CA GLU A 105 -19.94 -2.89 -5.77
C GLU A 105 -18.69 -3.05 -6.65
N SER A 106 -18.77 -2.60 -7.90
CA SER A 106 -17.63 -2.67 -8.83
C SER A 106 -16.47 -1.76 -8.38
N PHE A 107 -16.76 -0.59 -7.84
CA PHE A 107 -15.74 0.27 -7.25
C PHE A 107 -15.09 -0.37 -6.01
N ALA A 108 -15.89 -1.07 -5.19
CA ALA A 108 -15.36 -1.81 -4.05
C ALA A 108 -14.38 -2.92 -4.49
N ALA A 109 -14.74 -3.70 -5.51
CA ALA A 109 -13.89 -4.74 -6.07
C ALA A 109 -12.60 -4.15 -6.69
N CYS A 110 -12.73 -3.06 -7.44
CA CYS A 110 -11.62 -2.35 -8.06
C CYS A 110 -10.64 -1.79 -7.01
N ALA A 111 -11.16 -1.16 -5.96
CA ALA A 111 -10.37 -0.61 -4.87
C ALA A 111 -9.63 -1.71 -4.08
N CYS A 112 -10.32 -2.82 -3.77
CA CYS A 112 -9.73 -3.97 -3.11
C CYS A 112 -8.59 -4.58 -3.95
N LEU A 113 -8.83 -4.83 -5.24
CA LEU A 113 -7.82 -5.34 -6.17
C LEU A 113 -6.61 -4.41 -6.22
N SER A 114 -6.83 -3.14 -6.53
CA SER A 114 -5.77 -2.17 -6.77
C SER A 114 -4.88 -1.97 -5.54
N LEU A 115 -5.47 -1.79 -4.36
CA LEU A 115 -4.70 -1.56 -3.13
C LEU A 115 -3.96 -2.83 -2.69
N THR A 116 -4.58 -3.99 -2.83
CA THR A 116 -3.93 -5.28 -2.53
C THR A 116 -2.72 -5.53 -3.44
N LEU A 117 -2.90 -5.35 -4.74
CA LEU A 117 -1.82 -5.52 -5.71
C LEU A 117 -0.70 -4.49 -5.52
N PHE A 118 -1.05 -3.25 -5.16
CA PHE A 118 -0.05 -2.23 -4.86
C PHE A 118 0.81 -2.62 -3.65
N ILE A 119 0.20 -3.09 -2.55
CA ILE A 119 0.92 -3.52 -1.34
C ILE A 119 1.85 -4.69 -1.64
N LEU A 120 1.35 -5.74 -2.29
CA LEU A 120 2.13 -6.94 -2.58
C LEU A 120 3.16 -6.69 -3.69
N GLY A 121 2.81 -5.89 -4.69
CA GLY A 121 3.69 -5.50 -5.78
C GLY A 121 4.92 -4.72 -5.29
N ASP A 122 4.73 -3.71 -4.39
CA ASP A 122 5.85 -2.98 -3.77
C ASP A 122 6.76 -3.92 -2.95
N ALA A 123 6.17 -4.89 -2.25
CA ALA A 123 6.95 -5.88 -1.51
C ALA A 123 7.81 -6.75 -2.45
N ALA A 124 7.21 -7.28 -3.51
CA ALA A 124 7.93 -8.09 -4.51
C ALA A 124 9.02 -7.28 -5.23
N ALA A 125 8.69 -6.07 -5.67
CA ALA A 125 9.64 -5.18 -6.34
C ALA A 125 10.86 -4.89 -5.45
N ALA A 126 10.64 -4.62 -4.17
CA ALA A 126 11.71 -4.32 -3.25
C ALA A 126 12.59 -5.53 -2.93
N LEU A 127 11.99 -6.70 -2.72
CA LEU A 127 12.74 -7.94 -2.42
C LEU A 127 13.57 -8.38 -3.62
N VAL A 128 12.97 -8.47 -4.81
CA VAL A 128 13.66 -8.90 -6.02
C VAL A 128 14.68 -7.84 -6.47
N GLY A 129 14.28 -6.56 -6.45
CA GLY A 129 15.17 -5.47 -6.84
C GLY A 129 16.42 -5.36 -5.98
N LYS A 130 16.34 -5.69 -4.67
CA LYS A 130 17.50 -5.70 -3.79
C LYS A 130 18.34 -6.96 -3.91
N SER A 131 17.73 -8.12 -4.18
CA SER A 131 18.44 -9.41 -4.26
C SER A 131 19.18 -9.60 -5.59
N ILE A 132 18.54 -9.30 -6.72
CA ILE A 132 19.07 -9.57 -8.06
C ILE A 132 19.07 -8.37 -9.00
N GLY A 133 18.57 -7.20 -8.55
CA GLY A 133 18.47 -6.00 -9.40
C GLY A 133 19.83 -5.51 -9.89
N ARG A 134 19.99 -5.40 -11.19
CA ARG A 134 21.20 -4.94 -11.88
C ARG A 134 20.97 -3.63 -12.62
N ILE A 135 19.83 -3.51 -13.31
CA ILE A 135 19.50 -2.34 -14.12
C ILE A 135 18.75 -1.34 -13.25
N ARG A 136 19.44 -0.27 -12.88
CA ARG A 136 18.86 0.79 -12.04
C ARG A 136 18.18 1.87 -12.88
N ILE A 137 16.94 2.18 -12.52
CA ILE A 137 16.16 3.30 -13.07
C ILE A 137 15.82 4.21 -11.87
N GLY A 138 16.63 5.26 -11.70
CA GLY A 138 16.57 6.12 -10.52
C GLY A 138 16.88 5.36 -9.22
N LYS A 139 15.94 5.33 -8.29
CA LYS A 139 16.06 4.60 -7.01
C LYS A 139 15.56 3.15 -7.07
N LYS A 140 14.95 2.74 -8.17
CA LYS A 140 14.34 1.43 -8.39
C LYS A 140 15.13 0.59 -9.40
N THR A 141 14.74 -0.66 -9.59
CA THR A 141 15.37 -1.57 -10.55
C THR A 141 14.36 -2.12 -11.53
N LEU A 142 14.77 -2.38 -12.75
CA LEU A 142 13.92 -2.96 -13.79
C LEU A 142 13.45 -4.37 -13.39
N GLU A 143 14.35 -5.18 -12.82
CA GLU A 143 14.04 -6.53 -12.36
C GLU A 143 12.98 -6.52 -11.25
N GLY A 144 13.04 -5.52 -10.34
CA GLY A 144 12.01 -5.29 -9.33
C GLY A 144 10.66 -4.97 -9.96
N ALA A 145 10.62 -4.09 -10.97
CA ALA A 145 9.39 -3.74 -11.67
C ALA A 145 8.80 -4.95 -12.43
N ILE A 146 9.63 -5.77 -13.06
CA ILE A 146 9.19 -7.01 -13.72
C ILE A 146 8.61 -7.99 -12.70
N ALA A 147 9.24 -8.15 -11.53
CA ALA A 147 8.72 -9.00 -10.46
C ALA A 147 7.37 -8.49 -9.94
N CYS A 148 7.22 -7.17 -9.78
CA CYS A 148 5.94 -6.54 -9.44
C CYS A 148 4.87 -6.88 -10.49
N PHE A 149 5.17 -6.67 -11.77
CA PHE A 149 4.26 -6.96 -12.88
C PHE A 149 3.81 -8.42 -12.88
N LEU A 150 4.76 -9.36 -12.80
CA LEU A 150 4.46 -10.79 -12.82
C LEU A 150 3.61 -11.23 -11.62
N LEU A 151 3.96 -10.75 -10.41
CA LEU A 151 3.15 -11.05 -9.22
C LEU A 151 1.74 -10.47 -9.35
N CYS A 152 1.61 -9.22 -9.77
CA CYS A 152 0.31 -8.59 -9.97
C CYS A 152 -0.53 -9.33 -11.03
N MET A 153 0.08 -9.77 -12.12
CA MET A 153 -0.59 -10.59 -13.15
C MET A 153 -1.13 -11.90 -12.59
N VAL A 154 -0.30 -12.65 -11.84
CA VAL A 154 -0.70 -13.91 -11.23
C VAL A 154 -1.84 -13.69 -10.24
N LEU A 155 -1.72 -12.71 -9.37
CA LEU A 155 -2.74 -12.41 -8.37
C LEU A 155 -4.05 -11.94 -9.03
N ALA A 156 -3.98 -11.01 -9.97
CA ALA A 156 -5.15 -10.45 -10.61
C ALA A 156 -5.91 -11.47 -11.45
N TYR A 157 -5.19 -12.30 -12.22
CA TYR A 157 -5.84 -13.20 -13.17
C TYR A 157 -6.21 -14.56 -12.58
N TRP A 158 -5.44 -15.07 -11.59
CA TRP A 158 -5.66 -16.42 -11.09
C TRP A 158 -6.18 -16.44 -9.65
N VAL A 159 -5.78 -15.51 -8.81
CA VAL A 159 -6.18 -15.51 -7.40
C VAL A 159 -7.49 -14.77 -7.18
N PHE A 160 -7.58 -13.52 -7.63
CA PHE A 160 -8.77 -12.70 -7.40
C PHE A 160 -10.07 -13.30 -7.97
N PRO A 161 -10.09 -13.88 -9.18
CA PRO A 161 -11.31 -14.51 -9.71
C PRO A 161 -11.81 -15.72 -8.91
N ILE A 162 -10.94 -16.39 -8.15
CA ILE A 162 -11.30 -17.54 -7.30
C ILE A 162 -11.86 -17.05 -5.94
N LEU A 163 -11.56 -15.81 -5.56
CA LEU A 163 -12.04 -15.28 -4.28
C LEU A 163 -13.58 -15.16 -4.29
N PRO A 164 -14.23 -15.54 -3.19
CA PRO A 164 -15.68 -15.47 -3.08
C PRO A 164 -16.19 -14.05 -3.37
N VAL A 165 -17.34 -13.95 -4.06
CA VAL A 165 -18.05 -12.69 -4.31
C VAL A 165 -17.28 -11.68 -5.19
N PHE A 166 -15.99 -11.88 -5.46
CA PHE A 166 -15.19 -10.91 -6.22
C PHE A 166 -15.71 -10.72 -7.65
N LEU A 167 -15.87 -11.82 -8.40
CA LEU A 167 -16.36 -11.76 -9.79
C LEU A 167 -17.78 -11.20 -9.88
N GLU A 168 -18.64 -11.57 -8.94
CA GLU A 168 -20.01 -11.03 -8.87
C GLU A 168 -19.98 -9.51 -8.73
N LYS A 169 -19.19 -8.99 -7.78
CA LYS A 169 -19.06 -7.55 -7.53
C LYS A 169 -18.27 -6.82 -8.63
N TRP A 170 -17.36 -7.52 -9.30
CA TRP A 170 -16.62 -6.97 -10.45
C TRP A 170 -17.50 -6.73 -11.68
N GLY A 171 -18.55 -7.53 -11.87
CA GLY A 171 -19.43 -7.48 -13.04
C GLY A 171 -19.46 -8.77 -13.86
N GLY A 172 -19.08 -9.90 -13.24
CA GLY A 172 -19.24 -11.25 -13.77
C GLY A 172 -17.99 -11.85 -14.40
N ALA A 173 -17.25 -11.14 -15.25
CA ALA A 173 -16.06 -11.67 -15.91
C ALA A 173 -14.84 -10.76 -15.72
N PHE A 174 -13.71 -11.38 -15.43
CA PHE A 174 -12.41 -10.71 -15.33
C PHE A 174 -11.48 -11.20 -16.44
N TYR A 175 -11.18 -10.33 -17.38
CA TYR A 175 -10.42 -10.68 -18.58
C TYR A 175 -8.93 -10.48 -18.41
N LEU A 176 -8.14 -11.26 -19.14
CA LEU A 176 -6.66 -11.19 -19.11
C LEU A 176 -6.12 -9.78 -19.41
N TRP A 177 -6.73 -9.05 -20.35
CA TRP A 177 -6.30 -7.69 -20.67
C TRP A 177 -6.51 -6.71 -19.50
N GLN A 178 -7.57 -6.91 -18.69
CA GLN A 178 -7.81 -6.10 -17.48
C GLN A 178 -6.71 -6.35 -16.44
N ALA A 179 -6.37 -7.64 -16.20
CA ALA A 179 -5.27 -8.01 -15.33
C ALA A 179 -3.94 -7.39 -15.82
N ALA A 180 -3.68 -7.47 -17.13
CA ALA A 180 -2.47 -6.90 -17.73
C ALA A 180 -2.40 -5.37 -17.59
N CYS A 181 -3.52 -4.67 -17.81
CA CYS A 181 -3.59 -3.21 -17.64
C CYS A 181 -3.32 -2.81 -16.19
N VAL A 182 -3.98 -3.45 -15.22
CA VAL A 182 -3.80 -3.14 -13.79
C VAL A 182 -2.38 -3.45 -13.35
N ALA A 183 -1.84 -4.62 -13.70
CA ALA A 183 -0.48 -5.00 -13.37
C ALA A 183 0.57 -4.05 -13.99
N ALA A 184 0.37 -3.64 -15.26
CA ALA A 184 1.25 -2.70 -15.93
C ALA A 184 1.22 -1.31 -15.26
N MET A 185 0.03 -0.80 -14.92
CA MET A 185 -0.09 0.47 -14.23
C MET A 185 0.62 0.46 -12.88
N ILE A 186 0.41 -0.58 -12.07
CA ILE A 186 1.04 -0.69 -10.75
C ILE A 186 2.57 -0.80 -10.89
N SER A 187 3.05 -1.62 -11.82
CA SER A 187 4.49 -1.79 -12.08
C SER A 187 5.14 -0.50 -12.57
N LEU A 188 4.46 0.27 -13.42
CA LEU A 188 4.94 1.58 -13.89
C LEU A 188 4.97 2.61 -12.75
N LEU A 189 3.94 2.67 -11.91
CA LEU A 189 3.90 3.54 -10.74
C LEU A 189 4.99 3.18 -9.73
N GLU A 190 5.31 1.89 -9.58
CA GLU A 190 6.41 1.44 -8.74
C GLU A 190 7.77 1.85 -9.32
N LEU A 191 7.95 1.77 -10.63
CA LEU A 191 9.20 2.14 -11.30
C LEU A 191 9.41 3.66 -11.33
N PHE A 192 8.33 4.43 -11.56
CA PHE A 192 8.32 5.89 -11.62
C PHE A 192 7.44 6.46 -10.51
N PRO A 193 7.87 6.39 -9.23
CA PRO A 193 7.08 6.92 -8.14
C PRO A 193 6.88 8.43 -8.32
N PHE A 194 5.64 8.88 -8.23
CA PHE A 194 5.35 10.31 -8.22
C PHE A 194 6.10 10.96 -7.06
N GLN A 195 7.06 11.82 -7.37
CA GLN A 195 7.71 12.66 -6.37
C GLN A 195 6.74 13.81 -6.07
N THR A 196 5.81 13.57 -5.15
CA THR A 196 5.01 14.66 -4.59
C THR A 196 5.99 15.63 -3.93
N GLY A 197 5.96 16.87 -4.38
CA GLY A 197 6.92 17.90 -4.01
C GLY A 197 7.17 17.89 -2.50
N LYS A 198 8.41 18.05 -2.09
CA LYS A 198 8.87 18.09 -0.70
C LYS A 198 8.09 19.17 0.05
N VAL A 199 7.02 18.80 0.73
CA VAL A 199 6.45 19.65 1.77
C VAL A 199 7.43 19.61 2.94
N ARG A 200 8.44 20.50 2.88
CA ARG A 200 9.32 20.77 4.01
C ARG A 200 8.53 21.65 4.98
N TRP A 201 8.09 21.07 6.07
CA TRP A 201 7.72 21.87 7.22
C TRP A 201 9.01 22.51 7.77
N HIS A 202 9.26 23.75 7.40
CA HIS A 202 10.26 24.57 8.06
C HIS A 202 9.64 25.05 9.38
N GLY A 203 9.78 24.23 10.41
CA GLY A 203 9.66 24.71 11.78
C GLY A 203 10.90 25.57 12.09
N ASN A 204 10.85 26.86 11.76
CA ASN A 204 11.68 27.83 12.43
C ASN A 204 11.12 28.02 13.84
N LEU A 205 11.80 27.49 14.82
CA LEU A 205 11.94 28.03 16.17
C LEU A 205 13.27 27.53 16.73
#